data_289959c83dd84ea937d421abdbffdc44
#
_entry.id   289959c83dd84ea937d421abdbffdc44
#
_cell.length_a   1.000
_cell.length_b   1.000
_cell.length_c   1.000
_cell.angle_alpha   90.00
_cell.angle_beta   90.00
_cell.angle_gamma   90.00
#
_symmetry.space_group_name_H-M   'P 1'
#
loop_
_entity.id
_entity.type
_entity.pdbx_description
1 polymer ?
#
loop_
_entity_poly.entity_id
_entity_poly.type
_entity_poly.pdbx_seq_one_letter_code
_entity_poly.pdbx_strand_id
1 'polypeptide(L)'
;LTQDRETLKIILERAIPKTYQDVVIIYVSITGYKQGKLIESNYVNKIYPCCFYGYDWSAMQVTTASSVAAVIDIILADEKSYQGYQCQENIHFETFIQNRFGKIFQEA
;
A
#
# COMPACT_ATOMS: atom_id res chain seq x y z
N LEU A 1 30.57 7.92 9.03
CA LEU A 1 29.09 7.97 8.89
C LEU A 1 28.50 6.74 8.20
N THR A 2 29.13 6.20 7.13
CA THR A 2 28.65 4.99 6.43
C THR A 2 28.87 3.70 7.24
N GLN A 3 30.00 3.59 7.93
CA GLN A 3 30.34 2.43 8.77
C GLN A 3 29.39 2.27 9.96
N ASP A 4 28.96 3.37 10.55
CA ASP A 4 28.01 3.37 11.67
C ASP A 4 26.61 2.92 11.23
N ARG A 5 26.18 3.25 10.01
CA ARG A 5 24.89 2.81 9.47
C ARG A 5 24.84 1.31 9.22
N GLU A 6 25.89 0.73 8.66
CA GLU A 6 25.97 -0.73 8.42
C GLU A 6 26.04 -1.49 9.76
N THR A 7 26.80 -1.01 10.72
CA THR A 7 26.84 -1.59 12.07
C THR A 7 25.49 -1.54 12.75
N LEU A 8 24.79 -0.39 12.68
CA LEU A 8 23.44 -0.24 13.23
C LEU A 8 22.45 -1.19 12.55
N LYS A 9 22.49 -1.30 11.22
CA LYS A 9 21.68 -2.23 10.47
C LYS A 9 21.87 -3.68 10.93
N ILE A 10 23.11 -4.14 11.05
CA ILE A 10 23.46 -5.48 11.51
C ILE A 10 22.94 -5.72 12.94
N ILE A 11 23.09 -4.74 13.84
CA ILE A 11 22.59 -4.84 15.21
C ILE A 11 21.07 -4.97 15.22
N LEU A 12 20.36 -4.12 14.47
CA LEU A 12 18.90 -4.15 14.37
C LEU A 12 18.40 -5.46 13.74
N GLU A 13 19.04 -5.93 12.67
CA GLU A 13 18.68 -7.19 12.02
C GLU A 13 18.85 -8.42 12.93
N ARG A 14 19.80 -8.38 13.88
CA ARG A 14 20.01 -9.46 14.86
C ARG A 14 19.13 -9.33 16.09
N ALA A 15 18.81 -8.11 16.50
CA ALA A 15 18.06 -7.84 17.71
C ALA A 15 16.54 -7.94 17.51
N ILE A 16 16.05 -7.64 16.29
CA ILE A 16 14.62 -7.65 15.99
C ILE A 16 14.25 -8.96 15.28
N PRO A 17 13.41 -9.80 15.91
CA PRO A 17 12.96 -11.04 15.28
C PRO A 17 12.17 -10.72 14.01
N LYS A 18 12.48 -11.44 12.92
CA LYS A 18 11.74 -11.36 11.67
C LYS A 18 10.59 -12.36 11.69
N THR A 19 9.42 -11.92 11.21
CA THR A 19 8.27 -12.79 11.03
C THR A 19 7.69 -12.60 9.64
N TYR A 20 7.14 -13.68 9.07
CA TYR A 20 6.29 -13.64 7.88
C TYR A 20 4.81 -13.74 8.25
N GLN A 21 4.49 -13.77 9.55
CA GLN A 21 3.13 -13.80 10.09
C GLN A 21 2.80 -12.41 10.67
N ASP A 22 2.79 -11.42 9.80
CA ASP A 22 2.43 -10.05 10.12
C ASP A 22 1.02 -9.74 9.62
N VAL A 23 0.48 -8.61 10.02
CA VAL A 23 -0.77 -8.07 9.48
C VAL A 23 -0.60 -6.57 9.29
N VAL A 24 -1.01 -6.06 8.13
CA VAL A 24 -1.12 -4.63 7.88
C VAL A 24 -2.58 -4.23 8.06
N ILE A 25 -2.83 -3.30 8.97
CA ILE A 25 -4.16 -2.74 9.21
C ILE A 25 -4.17 -1.32 8.65
N ILE A 26 -5.06 -1.08 7.70
CA ILE A 26 -5.30 0.25 7.15
C ILE A 26 -6.64 0.74 7.72
N TYR A 27 -6.59 1.88 8.38
CA TYR A 27 -7.78 2.57 8.90
C TYR A 27 -7.77 4.01 8.42
N VAL A 28 -8.81 4.40 7.72
CA VAL A 28 -9.02 5.78 7.28
C VAL A 28 -10.40 6.23 7.71
N SER A 29 -10.48 7.36 8.39
CA SER A 29 -11.74 7.99 8.78
C SER A 29 -11.81 9.40 8.22
N ILE A 30 -12.93 9.73 7.61
CA ILE A 30 -13.22 11.06 7.06
C ILE A 30 -14.51 11.54 7.65
N THR A 31 -14.47 12.72 8.27
CA THR A 31 -15.65 13.41 8.81
C THR A 31 -15.87 14.70 8.03
N GLY A 32 -17.07 14.94 7.59
CA GLY A 32 -17.39 16.14 6.81
C GLY A 32 -18.89 16.37 6.65
N TYR A 33 -19.24 17.47 5.99
CA TYR A 33 -20.64 17.82 5.71
C TYR A 33 -21.01 17.46 4.27
N LYS A 34 -22.12 16.74 4.12
CA LYS A 34 -22.75 16.46 2.83
C LYS A 34 -24.20 16.89 2.88
N GLN A 35 -24.60 17.83 2.03
CA GLN A 35 -25.95 18.40 1.99
C GLN A 35 -26.42 18.92 3.37
N GLY A 36 -25.52 19.60 4.10
CA GLY A 36 -25.81 20.17 5.42
C GLY A 36 -25.85 19.17 6.57
N LYS A 37 -25.64 17.88 6.33
CA LYS A 37 -25.57 16.84 7.37
C LYS A 37 -24.12 16.44 7.62
N LEU A 38 -23.76 16.34 8.89
CA LEU A 38 -22.48 15.77 9.30
C LEU A 38 -22.48 14.27 8.98
N ILE A 39 -21.50 13.84 8.22
CA ILE A 39 -21.30 12.43 7.88
C ILE A 39 -19.89 12.00 8.29
N GLU A 40 -19.75 10.76 8.63
CA GLU A 40 -18.49 10.07 8.82
C GLU A 40 -18.45 8.87 7.88
N SER A 41 -17.31 8.69 7.22
CA SER A 41 -17.03 7.53 6.35
C SER A 41 -15.73 6.89 6.79
N ASN A 42 -15.76 5.60 6.99
CA ASN A 42 -14.60 4.83 7.43
C ASN A 42 -14.26 3.77 6.40
N TYR A 43 -12.95 3.62 6.16
CA TYR A 43 -12.37 2.52 5.40
C TYR A 43 -11.47 1.71 6.33
N VAL A 44 -11.72 0.43 6.44
CA VAL A 44 -10.91 -0.49 7.27
C VAL A 44 -10.56 -1.71 6.43
N ASN A 45 -9.27 -1.99 6.33
CA ASN A 45 -8.81 -3.21 5.66
C ASN A 45 -7.69 -3.88 6.46
N LYS A 46 -7.71 -5.21 6.49
CA LYS A 46 -6.69 -6.05 7.12
C LYS A 46 -6.05 -6.92 6.05
N ILE A 47 -4.77 -6.71 5.81
CA ILE A 47 -4.03 -7.45 4.80
C ILE A 47 -3.08 -8.41 5.48
N TYR A 48 -3.20 -9.67 5.11
CA TYR A 48 -2.41 -10.78 5.65
C TYR A 48 -1.31 -11.21 4.68
N PRO A 49 -0.31 -11.95 5.17
CA PRO A 49 0.68 -12.59 4.30
C PRO A 49 0.00 -13.47 3.24
N CYS A 50 0.57 -13.52 2.07
CA CYS A 50 0.06 -14.37 1.00
C CYS A 50 1.18 -15.03 0.21
N CYS A 51 0.85 -16.16 -0.41
CA CYS A 51 1.74 -16.82 -1.35
C CYS A 51 1.46 -16.29 -2.77
N PHE A 52 2.50 -15.79 -3.43
CA PHE A 52 2.41 -15.25 -4.76
C PHE A 52 3.54 -15.78 -5.64
N TYR A 53 3.23 -16.42 -6.76
CA TYR A 53 4.19 -17.09 -7.64
C TYR A 53 5.10 -18.11 -6.92
N GLY A 54 4.54 -18.85 -5.94
CA GLY A 54 5.30 -19.88 -5.20
C GLY A 54 6.23 -19.35 -4.11
N TYR A 55 6.17 -18.06 -3.81
CA TYR A 55 6.91 -17.42 -2.72
C TYR A 55 5.94 -16.89 -1.65
N ASP A 56 6.33 -17.02 -0.40
CA ASP A 56 5.60 -16.45 0.72
C ASP A 56 6.04 -14.99 0.91
N TRP A 57 5.06 -14.11 0.94
CA TRP A 57 5.23 -12.67 1.12
C TRP A 57 4.60 -12.23 2.42
N SER A 58 5.31 -11.47 3.23
CA SER A 58 4.72 -10.83 4.41
C SER A 58 3.70 -9.77 3.99
N ALA A 59 2.77 -9.41 4.91
CA ALA A 59 1.79 -8.38 4.64
C ALA A 59 2.44 -7.03 4.30
N MET A 60 3.54 -6.70 4.98
CA MET A 60 4.33 -5.49 4.69
C MET A 60 4.93 -5.51 3.29
N GLN A 61 5.51 -6.63 2.88
CA GLN A 61 6.10 -6.78 1.55
C GLN A 61 5.05 -6.66 0.45
N VAL A 62 3.94 -7.39 0.59
CA VAL A 62 2.90 -7.40 -0.45
C VAL A 62 2.20 -6.05 -0.57
N THR A 63 1.92 -5.36 0.53
CA THR A 63 1.29 -4.03 0.47
C THR A 63 2.20 -2.99 -0.17
N THR A 64 3.48 -2.99 0.20
CA THR A 64 4.47 -2.07 -0.37
C THR A 64 4.66 -2.30 -1.86
N ALA A 65 4.90 -3.55 -2.27
CA ALA A 65 5.12 -3.88 -3.67
C ALA A 65 3.88 -3.67 -4.54
N SER A 66 2.71 -4.08 -4.05
CA SER A 66 1.45 -3.97 -4.82
C SER A 66 1.00 -2.54 -5.02
N SER A 67 1.21 -1.65 -4.05
CA SER A 67 0.85 -0.24 -4.20
C SER A 67 1.65 0.43 -5.32
N VAL A 68 2.96 0.22 -5.34
CA VAL A 68 3.84 0.77 -6.39
C VAL A 68 3.54 0.13 -7.76
N ALA A 69 3.38 -1.19 -7.80
CA ALA A 69 3.09 -1.91 -9.03
C ALA A 69 1.73 -1.50 -9.64
N ALA A 70 0.71 -1.27 -8.81
CA ALA A 70 -0.59 -0.79 -9.27
C ALA A 70 -0.49 0.59 -9.93
N VAL A 71 0.24 1.52 -9.32
CA VAL A 71 0.43 2.87 -9.87
C VAL A 71 1.17 2.81 -11.20
N ILE A 72 2.26 2.05 -11.28
CA ILE A 72 3.02 1.88 -12.53
C ILE A 72 2.13 1.27 -13.62
N ASP A 73 1.38 0.23 -13.31
CA ASP A 73 0.50 -0.45 -14.27
C ASP A 73 -0.61 0.47 -14.79
N ILE A 74 -1.19 1.32 -13.94
CA ILE A 74 -2.19 2.32 -14.33
C ILE A 74 -1.58 3.38 -15.25
N ILE A 75 -0.40 3.88 -14.92
CA ILE A 75 0.28 4.90 -15.75
C ILE A 75 0.65 4.33 -17.11
N LEU A 76 1.18 3.11 -17.16
CA LEU A 76 1.54 2.45 -18.43
C LEU A 76 0.31 2.12 -19.30
N ALA A 77 -0.84 1.88 -18.68
CA ALA A 77 -2.08 1.61 -19.42
C ALA A 77 -2.63 2.87 -20.13
N ASP A 78 -2.38 4.06 -19.59
CA ASP A 78 -2.81 5.33 -20.18
C ASP A 78 -1.76 6.44 -20.00
N GLU A 79 -0.61 6.26 -20.63
CA GLU A 79 0.52 7.20 -20.55
C GLU A 79 0.14 8.64 -20.95
N LYS A 80 -0.86 8.81 -21.81
CA LYS A 80 -1.27 10.15 -22.30
C LYS A 80 -1.96 10.95 -21.20
N SER A 81 -2.74 10.31 -20.36
CA SER A 81 -3.46 10.96 -19.26
C SER A 81 -2.54 11.29 -18.07
N TYR A 82 -1.40 10.62 -17.96
CA TYR A 82 -0.47 10.74 -16.83
C TYR A 82 0.88 11.36 -17.24
N GLN A 83 0.87 12.36 -18.09
CA GLN A 83 2.10 13.04 -18.51
C GLN A 83 2.54 14.11 -17.50
N GLY A 84 3.86 14.30 -17.38
CA GLY A 84 4.45 15.32 -16.51
C GLY A 84 4.40 14.93 -15.03
N TYR A 85 4.42 15.94 -14.17
CA TYR A 85 4.33 15.70 -12.72
C TYR A 85 2.90 15.31 -12.34
N GLN A 86 2.79 14.14 -11.66
CA GLN A 86 1.52 13.62 -11.19
C GLN A 86 1.51 13.57 -9.67
N CYS A 87 0.45 14.11 -9.07
CA CYS A 87 0.16 13.92 -7.66
C CYS A 87 -0.57 12.59 -7.45
N GLN A 88 -0.42 12.00 -6.28
CA GLN A 88 -1.10 10.76 -5.92
C GLN A 88 -2.63 10.87 -6.06
N GLU A 89 -3.19 12.03 -5.77
CA GLU A 89 -4.62 12.32 -5.83
C GLU A 89 -5.19 12.32 -7.26
N ASN A 90 -4.33 12.36 -8.28
CA ASN A 90 -4.75 12.27 -9.69
C ASN A 90 -5.17 10.85 -10.06
N ILE A 91 -4.80 9.84 -9.26
CA ILE A 91 -5.20 8.45 -9.47
C ILE A 91 -6.45 8.19 -8.62
N HIS A 92 -7.58 7.96 -9.29
CA HIS A 92 -8.82 7.64 -8.60
C HIS A 92 -8.72 6.31 -7.84
N PHE A 93 -9.21 6.30 -6.61
CA PHE A 93 -9.13 5.14 -5.73
C PHE A 93 -9.82 3.92 -6.34
N GLU A 94 -10.97 4.10 -7.01
CA GLU A 94 -11.67 3.03 -7.70
C GLU A 94 -10.80 2.37 -8.78
N THR A 95 -10.08 3.18 -9.57
CA THR A 95 -9.16 2.67 -10.59
C THR A 95 -8.02 1.89 -9.95
N PHE A 96 -7.51 2.39 -8.83
CA PHE A 96 -6.45 1.74 -8.08
C PHE A 96 -6.88 0.37 -7.54
N ILE A 97 -8.02 0.27 -6.85
CA ILE A 97 -8.47 -1.00 -6.26
C ILE A 97 -8.97 -2.03 -7.29
N GLN A 98 -9.36 -1.58 -8.50
CA GLN A 98 -9.73 -2.47 -9.60
C GLN A 98 -8.51 -3.00 -10.36
N ASN A 99 -7.35 -2.36 -10.19
CA ASN A 99 -6.11 -2.83 -10.81
C ASN A 99 -5.70 -4.19 -10.25
N ARG A 100 -5.07 -5.03 -11.09
CA ARG A 100 -4.66 -6.40 -10.72
C ARG A 100 -3.75 -6.47 -9.49
N PHE A 101 -2.95 -5.45 -9.24
CA PHE A 101 -2.12 -5.34 -8.04
C PHE A 101 -2.83 -4.61 -6.89
N GLY A 102 -3.70 -3.66 -7.21
CA GLY A 102 -4.45 -2.88 -6.23
C GLY A 102 -5.58 -3.65 -5.54
N LYS A 103 -5.99 -4.80 -6.09
CA LYS A 103 -7.08 -5.62 -5.54
C LYS A 103 -6.91 -6.03 -4.07
N ILE A 104 -5.68 -6.12 -3.58
CA ILE A 104 -5.43 -6.46 -2.18
C ILE A 104 -5.95 -5.40 -1.20
N PHE A 105 -6.20 -4.19 -1.70
CA PHE A 105 -6.74 -3.07 -0.92
C PHE A 105 -8.28 -2.98 -1.02
N GLN A 106 -8.94 -3.85 -1.76
CA GLN A 106 -10.40 -3.95 -1.73
C GLN A 106 -10.86 -4.40 -0.34
N GLU A 107 -11.91 -3.75 0.17
CA GLU A 107 -12.59 -4.24 1.37
C GLU A 107 -13.13 -5.66 1.10
N ALA A 108 -12.91 -6.53 2.06
CA ALA A 108 -13.41 -7.90 2.00
C ALA A 108 -14.93 -7.94 2.20
#